data_f4d1fe086d6a52fc823f27eeaaba3fc7
#
_entry.id   f4d1fe086d6a52fc823f27eeaaba3fc7
#
_cell.length_a   1.000
_cell.length_b   1.000
_cell.length_c   1.000
_cell.angle_alpha   90.00
_cell.angle_beta   90.00
_cell.angle_gamma   90.00
#
_symmetry.space_group_name_H-M   'P 1'
#
loop_
_entity.id
_entity.type
_entity.pdbx_description
1 polymer ?
#
loop_
_entity_poly.entity_id
_entity_poly.type
_entity_poly.pdbx_seq_one_letter_code
_entity_poly.pdbx_strand_id
1 'polypeptide(L)'
;MKLNRKPVFALAAVAALASSLILGSSAQAATSPTRYISLSSSGTVKVVPDAVRINATVSVVLPTNKEALAAASTSANAARAAFTANGVVAKYIKTTSITVYPEYNYTQDKGSVLVGYRASESFDVTVVNAKNAGTVVDAVVAAGGDNFQLSGVAPFVLDNSKATEAARANAIKLAKAKAVSYAKLLGVKLGGVIYMEESSAPVSYPVPYMAMAKADSGATQVDLGQQDVTVSVNIRWYIS
;
A
#
# COMPACT_ATOMS: atom_id res chain seq x y z
N MET A 1 -18.74 63.51 81.98
CA MET A 1 -17.71 64.53 81.90
C MET A 1 -17.29 64.66 80.44
N LYS A 2 -17.87 65.68 79.74
CA LYS A 2 -17.21 66.81 79.07
C LYS A 2 -15.98 66.33 78.22
N LEU A 3 -15.81 66.59 76.97
CA LEU A 3 -15.96 67.69 76.00
C LEU A 3 -15.74 67.08 74.60
N ASN A 4 -16.59 67.23 73.62
CA ASN A 4 -16.80 68.32 72.67
C ASN A 4 -15.54 68.81 71.95
N ARG A 5 -15.42 68.60 70.69
CA ARG A 5 -15.07 69.59 69.64
C ARG A 5 -15.15 69.04 68.21
N LYS A 6 -16.02 69.62 67.47
CA LYS A 6 -16.09 69.68 65.98
C LYS A 6 -15.09 70.78 65.52
N PRO A 7 -15.06 71.08 64.22
CA PRO A 7 -14.81 70.41 62.94
C PRO A 7 -13.70 71.15 62.16
N VAL A 8 -13.23 70.61 61.03
CA VAL A 8 -12.72 71.47 59.95
C VAL A 8 -12.95 70.78 58.60
N PHE A 9 -13.66 71.51 57.77
CA PHE A 9 -13.86 71.24 56.32
C PHE A 9 -12.51 71.40 55.60
N ALA A 10 -12.16 70.42 54.77
CA ALA A 10 -11.23 70.61 53.66
C ALA A 10 -11.84 70.06 52.41
N LEU A 11 -12.27 70.92 51.54
CA LEU A 11 -12.77 70.68 50.18
C LEU A 11 -11.55 70.40 49.34
N ALA A 12 -11.41 69.17 48.86
CA ALA A 12 -10.44 68.82 47.84
C ALA A 12 -11.19 68.34 46.57
N ALA A 13 -11.14 69.18 45.57
CA ALA A 13 -11.67 68.91 44.23
C ALA A 13 -10.83 67.81 43.59
N VAL A 14 -11.41 66.66 43.37
CA VAL A 14 -10.83 65.59 42.54
C VAL A 14 -11.29 65.77 41.16
N ALA A 15 -10.42 66.22 40.28
CA ALA A 15 -10.61 66.24 38.85
C ALA A 15 -10.69 64.77 38.30
N ALA A 16 -11.85 64.36 37.87
CA ALA A 16 -12.05 63.09 37.19
C ALA A 16 -11.43 63.17 35.78
N LEU A 17 -10.23 62.63 35.61
CA LEU A 17 -9.68 62.29 34.30
C LEU A 17 -10.47 61.08 33.73
N ALA A 18 -11.42 61.35 32.87
CA ALA A 18 -12.02 60.34 32.05
C ALA A 18 -11.00 59.88 31.00
N SER A 19 -10.24 58.85 31.31
CA SER A 19 -9.43 58.12 30.34
C SER A 19 -10.35 57.25 29.53
N SER A 20 -10.81 57.76 28.38
CA SER A 20 -11.47 56.97 27.33
C SER A 20 -10.51 55.97 26.77
N LEU A 21 -10.50 54.74 27.32
CA LEU A 21 -9.94 53.57 26.66
C LEU A 21 -10.70 53.35 25.35
N ILE A 22 -10.15 53.88 24.27
CA ILE A 22 -10.51 53.45 22.92
C ILE A 22 -10.01 52.01 22.77
N LEU A 23 -10.83 51.03 23.16
CA LEU A 23 -10.72 49.66 22.71
C LEU A 23 -10.88 49.70 21.19
N GLY A 24 -9.76 49.83 20.50
CA GLY A 24 -9.70 49.59 19.07
C GLY A 24 -10.11 48.12 18.83
N SER A 25 -11.39 47.90 18.62
CA SER A 25 -11.86 46.64 18.00
C SER A 25 -11.15 46.56 16.67
N SER A 26 -10.05 45.81 16.61
CA SER A 26 -9.53 45.33 15.34
C SER A 26 -10.70 44.56 14.69
N ALA A 27 -11.40 45.22 13.79
CA ALA A 27 -12.34 44.59 12.92
C ALA A 27 -11.56 43.54 12.13
N GLN A 28 -11.57 42.32 12.62
CA GLN A 28 -11.08 41.17 11.91
C GLN A 28 -11.96 41.13 10.66
N ALA A 29 -11.37 41.53 9.53
CA ALA A 29 -12.05 41.46 8.25
C ALA A 29 -12.53 40.01 8.11
N ALA A 30 -13.83 39.81 8.25
CA ALA A 30 -14.44 38.49 8.00
C ALA A 30 -14.13 38.16 6.54
N THR A 31 -13.13 37.31 6.34
CA THR A 31 -12.87 36.74 5.02
C THR A 31 -14.14 36.05 4.57
N SER A 32 -14.79 36.61 3.57
CA SER A 32 -15.97 35.97 3.00
C SER A 32 -15.63 34.52 2.67
N PRO A 33 -16.43 33.55 3.11
CA PRO A 33 -16.11 32.16 2.89
C PRO A 33 -15.93 31.90 1.39
N THR A 34 -14.77 31.37 1.03
CA THR A 34 -14.49 31.02 -0.36
C THR A 34 -15.51 30.00 -0.83
N ARG A 35 -16.31 30.36 -1.83
CA ARG A 35 -17.32 29.46 -2.41
C ARG A 35 -16.65 28.48 -3.33
N TYR A 36 -16.92 27.20 -3.15
CA TYR A 36 -16.27 26.16 -3.94
C TYR A 36 -17.17 24.93 -4.16
N ILE A 37 -16.87 24.17 -5.18
CA ILE A 37 -17.31 22.77 -5.37
C ILE A 37 -16.13 21.86 -5.04
N SER A 38 -16.34 20.87 -4.16
CA SER A 38 -15.36 19.83 -3.83
C SER A 38 -15.89 18.48 -4.26
N LEU A 39 -15.11 17.76 -5.06
CA LEU A 39 -15.50 16.47 -5.63
C LEU A 39 -14.37 15.48 -5.58
N SER A 40 -14.72 14.25 -5.25
CA SER A 40 -13.84 13.09 -5.40
C SER A 40 -14.18 12.32 -6.67
N SER A 41 -13.16 11.81 -7.32
CA SER A 41 -13.29 10.99 -8.51
C SER A 41 -12.18 9.96 -8.58
N SER A 42 -12.47 8.80 -9.15
CA SER A 42 -11.48 7.75 -9.39
C SER A 42 -11.42 7.44 -10.89
N GLY A 43 -10.21 7.27 -11.39
CA GLY A 43 -9.96 6.79 -12.73
C GLY A 43 -9.30 5.42 -12.66
N THR A 44 -9.74 4.49 -13.50
CA THR A 44 -9.25 3.11 -13.55
C THR A 44 -8.78 2.79 -14.96
N VAL A 45 -7.70 2.02 -15.05
CA VAL A 45 -7.18 1.44 -16.30
C VAL A 45 -6.93 -0.04 -16.06
N LYS A 46 -7.36 -0.88 -17.00
CA LYS A 46 -7.10 -2.32 -17.00
C LYS A 46 -5.78 -2.60 -17.70
N VAL A 47 -4.92 -3.41 -17.07
CA VAL A 47 -3.63 -3.82 -17.60
C VAL A 47 -3.48 -5.33 -17.50
N VAL A 48 -2.79 -5.92 -18.47
CA VAL A 48 -2.40 -7.34 -18.42
C VAL A 48 -1.05 -7.41 -17.70
N PRO A 49 -0.91 -8.25 -16.65
CA PRO A 49 0.36 -8.52 -16.01
C PRO A 49 1.45 -8.94 -16.99
N ASP A 50 2.65 -8.44 -16.82
CA ASP A 50 3.84 -8.75 -17.63
C ASP A 50 4.90 -9.53 -16.85
N ALA A 51 4.72 -9.65 -15.54
CA ALA A 51 5.59 -10.37 -14.62
C ALA A 51 4.78 -11.28 -13.67
N VAL A 52 5.47 -12.26 -13.09
CA VAL A 52 4.91 -13.15 -12.06
C VAL A 52 5.85 -13.18 -10.86
N ARG A 53 5.27 -13.02 -9.68
CA ARG A 53 5.95 -13.22 -8.41
C ARG A 53 5.75 -14.66 -7.95
N ILE A 54 6.84 -15.33 -7.63
CA ILE A 54 6.87 -16.68 -7.08
C ILE A 54 7.40 -16.60 -5.66
N ASN A 55 6.61 -17.04 -4.69
CA ASN A 55 7.01 -17.21 -3.31
C ASN A 55 7.22 -18.70 -3.06
N ALA A 56 8.41 -19.07 -2.58
CA ALA A 56 8.75 -20.44 -2.35
C ALA A 56 9.63 -20.58 -1.09
N THR A 57 9.64 -21.77 -0.51
CA THR A 57 10.46 -22.11 0.66
C THR A 57 11.04 -23.48 0.46
N VAL A 58 12.34 -23.62 0.73
CA VAL A 58 12.98 -24.92 0.95
C VAL A 58 12.93 -25.21 2.44
N SER A 59 12.50 -26.41 2.83
CA SER A 59 12.40 -26.80 4.25
C SER A 59 12.85 -28.25 4.43
N VAL A 60 13.77 -28.47 5.36
CA VAL A 60 14.37 -29.79 5.66
C VAL A 60 14.40 -29.99 7.17
N VAL A 61 14.11 -31.21 7.62
CA VAL A 61 14.26 -31.61 9.04
C VAL A 61 15.29 -32.73 9.12
N LEU A 62 16.38 -32.50 9.88
CA LEU A 62 17.46 -33.48 10.12
C LEU A 62 17.88 -33.48 11.59
N PRO A 63 18.61 -34.52 12.05
CA PRO A 63 18.97 -34.70 13.46
C PRO A 63 19.74 -33.55 14.08
N THR A 64 20.57 -32.85 13.30
CA THR A 64 21.39 -31.74 13.80
C THR A 64 21.10 -30.45 13.01
N ASN A 65 21.26 -29.29 13.66
CA ASN A 65 21.06 -27.98 13.01
C ASN A 65 22.03 -27.77 11.83
N LYS A 66 23.25 -28.25 11.94
CA LYS A 66 24.27 -28.14 10.89
C LYS A 66 23.91 -28.94 9.64
N GLU A 67 23.45 -30.18 9.82
CA GLU A 67 23.01 -31.03 8.71
C GLU A 67 21.76 -30.48 8.06
N ALA A 68 20.78 -30.04 8.85
CA ALA A 68 19.53 -29.43 8.35
C ALA A 68 19.84 -28.18 7.50
N LEU A 69 20.70 -27.29 8.00
CA LEU A 69 21.09 -26.09 7.26
C LEU A 69 21.86 -26.43 5.98
N ALA A 70 22.77 -27.37 6.02
CA ALA A 70 23.55 -27.78 4.85
C ALA A 70 22.66 -28.39 3.76
N ALA A 71 21.70 -29.24 4.14
CA ALA A 71 20.77 -29.87 3.22
C ALA A 71 19.77 -28.82 2.62
N ALA A 72 19.24 -27.91 3.45
CA ALA A 72 18.42 -26.82 3.00
C ALA A 72 19.17 -25.92 1.99
N SER A 73 20.42 -25.56 2.27
CA SER A 73 21.26 -24.78 1.37
C SER A 73 21.54 -25.49 0.05
N THR A 74 21.71 -26.82 0.06
CA THR A 74 21.88 -27.61 -1.16
C THR A 74 20.64 -27.55 -2.05
N SER A 75 19.46 -27.82 -1.49
CA SER A 75 18.19 -27.73 -2.23
C SER A 75 17.89 -26.29 -2.69
N ALA A 76 18.21 -25.29 -1.86
CA ALA A 76 18.06 -23.88 -2.21
C ALA A 76 18.96 -23.47 -3.39
N ASN A 77 20.19 -23.96 -3.42
CA ASN A 77 21.12 -23.70 -4.53
C ASN A 77 20.65 -24.38 -5.83
N ALA A 78 20.11 -25.59 -5.75
CA ALA A 78 19.50 -26.27 -6.91
C ALA A 78 18.29 -25.47 -7.46
N ALA A 79 17.43 -24.97 -6.56
CA ALA A 79 16.31 -24.12 -6.96
C ALA A 79 16.79 -22.82 -7.62
N ARG A 80 17.81 -22.12 -7.06
CA ARG A 80 18.39 -20.92 -7.68
C ARG A 80 18.98 -21.17 -9.05
N ALA A 81 19.70 -22.30 -9.20
CA ALA A 81 20.25 -22.70 -10.49
C ALA A 81 19.14 -22.95 -11.53
N ALA A 82 18.04 -23.60 -11.13
CA ALA A 82 16.89 -23.82 -11.99
C ALA A 82 16.19 -22.50 -12.38
N PHE A 83 16.00 -21.56 -11.45
CA PHE A 83 15.50 -20.21 -11.78
C PHE A 83 16.39 -19.54 -12.83
N THR A 84 17.69 -19.54 -12.62
CA THR A 84 18.64 -18.91 -13.54
C THR A 84 18.67 -19.56 -14.91
N ALA A 85 18.66 -20.90 -14.97
CA ALA A 85 18.65 -21.68 -16.20
C ALA A 85 17.38 -21.43 -17.03
N ASN A 86 16.27 -21.05 -16.36
CA ASN A 86 15.00 -20.71 -17.01
C ASN A 86 14.79 -19.19 -17.20
N GLY A 87 15.88 -18.42 -17.24
CA GLY A 87 15.88 -17.01 -17.65
C GLY A 87 15.59 -16.00 -16.54
N VAL A 88 15.54 -16.43 -15.27
CA VAL A 88 15.41 -15.49 -14.16
C VAL A 88 16.79 -14.90 -13.81
N VAL A 89 16.93 -13.60 -13.99
CA VAL A 89 18.18 -12.89 -13.69
C VAL A 89 18.37 -12.82 -12.17
N ALA A 90 19.61 -13.00 -11.70
CA ALA A 90 19.97 -13.09 -10.28
C ALA A 90 19.41 -11.96 -9.41
N LYS A 91 19.33 -10.73 -9.94
CA LYS A 91 18.75 -9.56 -9.22
C LYS A 91 17.27 -9.73 -8.86
N TYR A 92 16.57 -10.64 -9.51
CA TYR A 92 15.17 -10.95 -9.27
C TYR A 92 14.95 -12.17 -8.37
N ILE A 93 16.02 -12.78 -7.88
CA ILE A 93 15.98 -13.88 -6.90
C ILE A 93 16.38 -13.30 -5.55
N LYS A 94 15.41 -13.13 -4.66
CA LYS A 94 15.62 -12.55 -3.34
C LYS A 94 15.40 -13.63 -2.27
N THR A 95 16.39 -13.87 -1.41
CA THR A 95 16.18 -14.60 -0.16
C THR A 95 15.50 -13.67 0.84
N THR A 96 14.37 -14.09 1.37
CA THR A 96 13.59 -13.32 2.33
C THR A 96 13.86 -13.73 3.78
N SER A 97 14.17 -15.00 4.01
CA SER A 97 14.56 -15.48 5.33
C SER A 97 15.38 -16.76 5.24
N ILE A 98 16.24 -16.99 6.25
CA ILE A 98 16.88 -18.26 6.54
C ILE A 98 16.68 -18.50 8.03
N THR A 99 16.11 -19.65 8.39
CA THR A 99 15.83 -20.00 9.78
C THR A 99 16.27 -21.42 10.09
N VAL A 100 16.70 -21.65 11.32
CA VAL A 100 16.93 -22.99 11.86
C VAL A 100 16.40 -23.02 13.29
N TYR A 101 15.56 -23.99 13.59
CA TYR A 101 15.00 -24.16 14.93
C TYR A 101 14.71 -25.65 15.24
N PRO A 102 14.69 -26.04 16.53
CA PRO A 102 14.35 -27.40 16.91
C PRO A 102 12.89 -27.72 16.59
N GLU A 103 12.65 -28.90 16.05
CA GLU A 103 11.35 -29.44 15.74
C GLU A 103 10.96 -30.48 16.79
N TYR A 104 9.78 -30.32 17.39
CA TYR A 104 9.25 -31.23 18.40
C TYR A 104 7.95 -31.87 17.92
N ASN A 105 7.79 -33.16 18.23
CA ASN A 105 6.52 -33.84 18.12
C ASN A 105 5.91 -34.01 19.53
N TYR A 106 4.64 -33.69 19.67
CA TYR A 106 3.92 -33.88 20.92
C TYR A 106 3.13 -35.21 20.88
N THR A 107 3.40 -36.10 21.84
CA THR A 107 2.63 -37.31 22.02
C THR A 107 2.01 -37.34 23.42
N GLN A 108 0.80 -37.88 23.55
CA GLN A 108 0.06 -37.90 24.81
C GLN A 108 0.83 -38.67 25.91
N ASP A 109 1.59 -39.68 25.52
CA ASP A 109 2.32 -40.56 26.46
C ASP A 109 3.71 -40.03 26.82
N LYS A 110 4.39 -39.30 25.93
CA LYS A 110 5.80 -38.88 26.09
C LYS A 110 5.99 -37.35 26.16
N GLY A 111 4.89 -36.60 26.04
CA GLY A 111 4.99 -35.14 25.97
C GLY A 111 5.69 -34.65 24.70
N SER A 112 6.52 -33.60 24.83
CA SER A 112 7.25 -32.99 23.72
C SER A 112 8.58 -33.72 23.47
N VAL A 113 8.71 -34.40 22.33
CA VAL A 113 9.89 -35.15 21.91
C VAL A 113 10.58 -34.44 20.77
N LEU A 114 11.89 -34.17 20.90
CA LEU A 114 12.68 -33.57 19.82
C LEU A 114 12.79 -34.56 18.63
N VAL A 115 12.29 -34.11 17.46
CA VAL A 115 12.35 -34.86 16.19
C VAL A 115 13.67 -34.56 15.45
N GLY A 116 14.12 -33.33 15.54
CA GLY A 116 15.32 -32.85 14.87
C GLY A 116 15.35 -31.33 14.79
N TYR A 117 16.00 -30.79 13.78
CA TYR A 117 16.07 -29.36 13.52
C TYR A 117 15.52 -29.08 12.15
N ARG A 118 14.59 -28.13 12.06
CA ARG A 118 14.05 -27.64 10.81
C ARG A 118 14.89 -26.46 10.34
N ALA A 119 15.49 -26.60 9.16
CA ALA A 119 16.10 -25.48 8.45
C ALA A 119 15.20 -25.09 7.29
N SER A 120 14.96 -23.80 7.13
CA SER A 120 14.13 -23.26 6.03
C SER A 120 14.81 -22.07 5.40
N GLU A 121 14.73 -21.99 4.06
CA GLU A 121 15.15 -20.82 3.28
C GLU A 121 14.00 -20.40 2.36
N SER A 122 13.55 -19.14 2.49
CA SER A 122 12.42 -18.60 1.74
C SER A 122 12.90 -17.63 0.66
N PHE A 123 12.19 -17.65 -0.48
CA PHE A 123 12.48 -16.84 -1.66
C PHE A 123 11.27 -16.00 -2.06
N ASP A 124 11.56 -14.82 -2.57
CA ASP A 124 10.67 -13.99 -3.40
C ASP A 124 11.37 -13.83 -4.76
N VAL A 125 10.76 -14.38 -5.80
CA VAL A 125 11.35 -14.42 -7.13
C VAL A 125 10.43 -13.74 -8.12
N THR A 126 10.98 -12.83 -8.95
CA THR A 126 10.24 -12.19 -10.02
C THR A 126 10.62 -12.78 -11.38
N VAL A 127 9.64 -13.37 -12.05
CA VAL A 127 9.74 -13.81 -13.43
C VAL A 127 9.22 -12.69 -14.32
N VAL A 128 10.12 -11.98 -15.03
CA VAL A 128 9.78 -10.79 -15.83
C VAL A 128 8.97 -11.16 -17.08
N ASN A 129 9.14 -12.37 -17.63
CA ASN A 129 8.30 -12.85 -18.71
C ASN A 129 7.17 -13.74 -18.14
N ALA A 130 6.03 -13.13 -17.89
CA ALA A 130 4.89 -13.81 -17.29
C ALA A 130 4.45 -15.08 -18.05
N LYS A 131 4.64 -15.14 -19.37
CA LYS A 131 4.28 -16.30 -20.19
C LYS A 131 5.13 -17.54 -19.89
N ASN A 132 6.34 -17.34 -19.38
CA ASN A 132 7.26 -18.45 -19.04
C ASN A 132 7.08 -18.93 -17.59
N ALA A 133 6.19 -18.33 -16.82
CA ALA A 133 6.07 -18.61 -15.39
C ALA A 133 5.77 -20.08 -15.09
N GLY A 134 4.91 -20.73 -15.87
CA GLY A 134 4.60 -22.14 -15.69
C GLY A 134 5.82 -23.04 -15.89
N THR A 135 6.58 -22.84 -16.96
CA THR A 135 7.83 -23.58 -17.23
C THR A 135 8.85 -23.38 -16.11
N VAL A 136 8.97 -22.14 -15.61
CA VAL A 136 9.87 -21.83 -14.47
C VAL A 136 9.42 -22.57 -13.22
N VAL A 137 8.15 -22.57 -12.89
CA VAL A 137 7.57 -23.28 -11.75
C VAL A 137 7.88 -24.78 -11.83
N ASP A 138 7.58 -25.42 -12.97
CA ASP A 138 7.81 -26.85 -13.15
C ASP A 138 9.31 -27.21 -12.98
N ALA A 139 10.19 -26.42 -13.60
CA ALA A 139 11.63 -26.64 -13.53
C ALA A 139 12.19 -26.49 -12.10
N VAL A 140 11.69 -25.50 -11.35
CA VAL A 140 12.18 -25.24 -9.99
C VAL A 140 11.64 -26.26 -9.00
N VAL A 141 10.39 -26.69 -9.13
CA VAL A 141 9.83 -27.78 -8.32
C VAL A 141 10.60 -29.08 -8.56
N ALA A 142 10.89 -29.40 -9.84
CA ALA A 142 11.68 -30.58 -10.16
C ALA A 142 13.12 -30.54 -9.58
N ALA A 143 13.77 -29.38 -9.64
CA ALA A 143 15.14 -29.20 -9.14
C ALA A 143 15.24 -29.15 -7.61
N GLY A 144 14.25 -28.56 -6.95
CA GLY A 144 14.21 -28.43 -5.49
C GLY A 144 13.75 -29.71 -4.78
N GLY A 145 13.08 -30.61 -5.52
CA GLY A 145 12.57 -31.91 -5.04
C GLY A 145 11.56 -31.74 -3.89
N ASP A 146 11.44 -32.79 -3.07
CA ASP A 146 10.46 -32.85 -1.97
C ASP A 146 10.66 -31.79 -0.90
N ASN A 147 11.85 -31.19 -0.83
CA ASN A 147 12.16 -30.11 0.13
C ASN A 147 11.66 -28.73 -0.34
N PHE A 148 11.27 -28.60 -1.60
CA PHE A 148 10.81 -27.33 -2.18
C PHE A 148 9.31 -27.20 -2.07
N GLN A 149 8.87 -26.11 -1.46
CA GLN A 149 7.46 -25.77 -1.25
C GLN A 149 7.13 -24.48 -1.99
N LEU A 150 6.20 -24.56 -2.93
CA LEU A 150 5.66 -23.41 -3.62
C LEU A 150 4.56 -22.78 -2.75
N SER A 151 4.80 -21.56 -2.24
CA SER A 151 3.85 -20.87 -1.35
C SER A 151 2.86 -19.99 -2.11
N GLY A 152 3.23 -19.55 -3.32
CA GLY A 152 2.33 -18.75 -4.15
C GLY A 152 2.94 -18.35 -5.48
N VAL A 153 2.06 -18.17 -6.46
CA VAL A 153 2.38 -17.65 -7.81
C VAL A 153 1.37 -16.56 -8.11
N ALA A 154 1.84 -15.31 -8.25
CA ALA A 154 0.97 -14.16 -8.42
C ALA A 154 1.40 -13.30 -9.62
N PRO A 155 0.59 -13.21 -10.68
CA PRO A 155 0.83 -12.26 -11.76
C PRO A 155 0.74 -10.81 -11.25
N PHE A 156 1.61 -9.94 -11.76
CA PHE A 156 1.59 -8.52 -11.46
C PHE A 156 2.19 -7.68 -12.60
N VAL A 157 1.96 -6.39 -12.57
CA VAL A 157 2.56 -5.44 -13.52
C VAL A 157 3.87 -4.94 -12.92
N LEU A 158 4.99 -5.19 -13.60
CA LEU A 158 6.32 -4.85 -13.11
C LEU A 158 6.53 -3.34 -13.00
N ASP A 159 6.08 -2.60 -14.02
CA ASP A 159 6.07 -1.14 -14.04
C ASP A 159 4.68 -0.62 -14.40
N ASN A 160 3.96 -0.14 -13.40
CA ASN A 160 2.62 0.40 -13.57
C ASN A 160 2.59 1.93 -13.81
N SER A 161 3.73 2.59 -14.03
CA SER A 161 3.85 4.05 -14.15
C SER A 161 2.93 4.61 -15.24
N LYS A 162 2.95 4.01 -16.44
CA LYS A 162 2.09 4.42 -17.56
C LYS A 162 0.60 4.22 -17.27
N ALA A 163 0.25 3.10 -16.65
CA ALA A 163 -1.13 2.82 -16.28
C ALA A 163 -1.61 3.78 -15.18
N THR A 164 -0.76 4.08 -14.20
CA THR A 164 -1.03 5.07 -13.16
C THR A 164 -1.24 6.47 -13.73
N GLU A 165 -0.41 6.89 -14.69
CA GLU A 165 -0.57 8.18 -15.37
C GLU A 165 -1.89 8.25 -16.14
N ALA A 166 -2.24 7.21 -16.87
CA ALA A 166 -3.51 7.12 -17.60
C ALA A 166 -4.72 7.10 -16.63
N ALA A 167 -4.63 6.37 -15.52
CA ALA A 167 -5.67 6.35 -14.49
C ALA A 167 -5.85 7.74 -13.84
N ARG A 168 -4.76 8.44 -13.55
CA ARG A 168 -4.76 9.82 -13.04
C ARG A 168 -5.43 10.77 -14.03
N ALA A 169 -5.09 10.70 -15.31
CA ALA A 169 -5.72 11.51 -16.35
C ALA A 169 -7.24 11.25 -16.43
N ASN A 170 -7.66 9.98 -16.33
CA ASN A 170 -9.08 9.62 -16.30
C ASN A 170 -9.78 10.16 -15.04
N ALA A 171 -9.16 10.07 -13.87
CA ALA A 171 -9.70 10.60 -12.61
C ALA A 171 -9.95 12.11 -12.69
N ILE A 172 -8.96 12.87 -13.17
CA ILE A 172 -9.04 14.33 -13.33
C ILE A 172 -10.10 14.71 -14.36
N LYS A 173 -10.15 14.03 -15.50
CA LYS A 173 -11.17 14.24 -16.54
C LYS A 173 -12.59 14.04 -16.00
N LEU A 174 -12.80 12.96 -15.26
CA LEU A 174 -14.11 12.67 -14.65
C LEU A 174 -14.47 13.68 -13.55
N ALA A 175 -13.51 14.07 -12.70
CA ALA A 175 -13.73 15.09 -11.68
C ALA A 175 -14.15 16.42 -12.31
N LYS A 176 -13.43 16.87 -13.36
CA LYS A 176 -13.75 18.11 -14.08
C LYS A 176 -15.12 18.05 -14.74
N ALA A 177 -15.47 16.93 -15.38
CA ALA A 177 -16.78 16.75 -16.00
C ALA A 177 -17.91 16.85 -14.97
N LYS A 178 -17.74 16.22 -13.79
CA LYS A 178 -18.70 16.35 -12.67
C LYS A 178 -18.80 17.79 -12.18
N ALA A 179 -17.67 18.50 -11.99
CA ALA A 179 -17.66 19.89 -11.53
C ALA A 179 -18.41 20.83 -12.49
N VAL A 180 -18.19 20.68 -13.79
CA VAL A 180 -18.91 21.44 -14.83
C VAL A 180 -20.40 21.15 -14.77
N SER A 181 -20.81 19.89 -14.63
CA SER A 181 -22.20 19.49 -14.51
C SER A 181 -22.86 20.12 -13.28
N TYR A 182 -22.22 20.05 -12.11
CA TYR A 182 -22.76 20.67 -10.90
C TYR A 182 -22.84 22.19 -10.99
N ALA A 183 -21.83 22.85 -11.53
CA ALA A 183 -21.85 24.29 -11.73
C ALA A 183 -23.05 24.72 -12.60
N LYS A 184 -23.33 23.99 -13.69
CA LYS A 184 -24.49 24.22 -14.57
C LYS A 184 -25.80 24.01 -13.82
N LEU A 185 -25.96 22.94 -13.06
CA LEU A 185 -27.18 22.64 -12.29
C LEU A 185 -27.46 23.67 -11.19
N LEU A 186 -26.38 24.20 -10.58
CA LEU A 186 -26.45 25.20 -9.51
C LEU A 186 -26.58 26.64 -10.05
N GLY A 187 -26.50 26.85 -11.37
CA GLY A 187 -26.57 28.19 -11.98
C GLY A 187 -25.35 29.07 -11.66
N VAL A 188 -24.19 28.49 -11.38
CA VAL A 188 -22.93 29.18 -11.05
C VAL A 188 -21.88 28.94 -12.11
N LYS A 189 -20.85 29.80 -12.16
CA LYS A 189 -19.71 29.62 -13.05
C LYS A 189 -18.60 28.83 -12.33
N LEU A 190 -18.08 27.80 -12.99
CA LEU A 190 -16.92 27.05 -12.50
C LEU A 190 -15.64 27.87 -12.77
N GLY A 191 -14.88 28.12 -11.72
CA GLY A 191 -13.61 28.84 -11.78
C GLY A 191 -12.39 27.90 -11.76
N GLY A 192 -11.24 28.44 -11.33
CA GLY A 192 -9.99 27.70 -11.23
C GLY A 192 -9.98 26.66 -10.12
N VAL A 193 -8.98 25.77 -10.18
CA VAL A 193 -8.68 24.80 -9.10
C VAL A 193 -8.06 25.56 -7.92
N ILE A 194 -8.65 25.38 -6.73
CA ILE A 194 -8.15 25.92 -5.47
C ILE A 194 -7.19 24.92 -4.81
N TYR A 195 -7.56 23.63 -4.88
CA TYR A 195 -6.86 22.57 -4.18
C TYR A 195 -7.05 21.26 -4.93
N MET A 196 -6.01 20.44 -4.95
CA MET A 196 -6.04 19.09 -5.48
C MET A 196 -5.20 18.19 -4.60
N GLU A 197 -5.74 17.02 -4.30
CA GLU A 197 -5.08 15.96 -3.55
C GLU A 197 -5.29 14.63 -4.26
N GLU A 198 -4.22 13.87 -4.42
CA GLU A 198 -4.28 12.47 -4.81
C GLU A 198 -4.33 11.64 -3.52
N SER A 199 -5.48 11.05 -3.23
CA SER A 199 -5.77 10.44 -1.92
C SER A 199 -5.44 8.96 -1.84
N SER A 200 -5.11 8.32 -2.96
CA SER A 200 -4.74 6.90 -2.98
C SER A 200 -3.51 6.67 -3.82
N ALA A 201 -2.58 5.89 -3.26
CA ALA A 201 -1.57 5.24 -4.08
C ALA A 201 -2.26 4.29 -5.07
N PRO A 202 -1.68 4.06 -6.25
CA PRO A 202 -2.22 3.08 -7.18
C PRO A 202 -2.28 1.71 -6.49
N VAL A 203 -3.47 1.18 -6.32
CA VAL A 203 -3.67 -0.15 -5.75
C VAL A 203 -3.92 -1.09 -6.91
N SER A 204 -3.01 -2.05 -7.09
CA SER A 204 -3.18 -3.13 -8.04
C SER A 204 -3.78 -4.32 -7.30
N TYR A 205 -5.05 -4.59 -7.52
CA TYR A 205 -5.70 -5.80 -7.02
C TYR A 205 -5.83 -6.81 -8.16
N PRO A 206 -5.38 -8.07 -7.97
CA PRO A 206 -5.71 -9.14 -8.90
C PRO A 206 -7.23 -9.33 -8.90
N VAL A 207 -7.87 -9.14 -10.02
CA VAL A 207 -9.27 -9.56 -10.21
C VAL A 207 -9.21 -11.01 -10.67
N PRO A 208 -9.69 -11.99 -9.90
CA PRO A 208 -9.74 -13.37 -10.33
C PRO A 208 -10.69 -13.47 -11.55
N TYR A 209 -10.14 -13.62 -12.73
CA TYR A 209 -10.94 -14.01 -13.88
C TYR A 209 -11.04 -15.52 -13.87
N MET A 210 -12.23 -16.05 -13.64
CA MET A 210 -12.50 -17.46 -13.77
C MET A 210 -12.46 -17.83 -15.27
N ALA A 211 -11.27 -18.10 -15.78
CA ALA A 211 -11.14 -18.78 -17.06
C ALA A 211 -11.40 -20.27 -16.81
N MET A 212 -12.36 -20.84 -17.53
CA MET A 212 -12.56 -22.29 -17.54
C MET A 212 -11.29 -22.93 -18.13
N ALA A 213 -10.51 -23.57 -17.27
CA ALA A 213 -9.33 -24.32 -17.67
C ALA A 213 -9.74 -25.48 -18.56
N LYS A 214 -9.28 -25.49 -19.80
CA LYS A 214 -9.25 -26.69 -20.63
C LYS A 214 -8.03 -27.48 -20.18
N ALA A 215 -8.24 -28.49 -19.36
CA ALA A 215 -7.19 -29.41 -18.95
C ALA A 215 -6.70 -30.21 -20.16
N ASP A 216 -5.55 -29.84 -20.70
CA ASP A 216 -4.88 -30.68 -21.71
C ASP A 216 -3.39 -30.36 -21.87
N SER A 217 -2.63 -30.48 -20.79
CA SER A 217 -1.18 -30.74 -20.77
C SER A 217 -0.73 -30.80 -19.33
N GLY A 218 0.15 -31.75 -18.95
CA GLY A 218 0.70 -31.88 -17.59
C GLY A 218 1.66 -30.75 -17.17
N ALA A 219 1.72 -29.64 -17.91
CA ALA A 219 2.52 -28.46 -17.62
C ALA A 219 1.71 -27.44 -16.80
N THR A 220 2.34 -26.81 -15.82
CA THR A 220 1.72 -25.76 -15.01
C THR A 220 1.35 -24.56 -15.86
N GLN A 221 0.06 -24.18 -15.87
CA GLN A 221 -0.44 -23.00 -16.54
C GLN A 221 -0.67 -21.87 -15.55
N VAL A 222 -0.16 -20.66 -15.87
CA VAL A 222 -0.37 -19.45 -15.09
C VAL A 222 -1.20 -18.47 -15.89
N ASP A 223 -2.48 -18.33 -15.54
CA ASP A 223 -3.38 -17.37 -16.18
C ASP A 223 -3.13 -15.96 -15.62
N LEU A 224 -2.83 -15.03 -16.51
CA LEU A 224 -2.43 -13.68 -16.12
C LEU A 224 -3.61 -12.77 -15.75
N GLY A 225 -4.77 -13.00 -16.36
CA GLY A 225 -5.94 -12.15 -16.16
C GLY A 225 -5.71 -10.69 -16.54
N GLN A 226 -6.44 -9.79 -15.88
CA GLN A 226 -6.25 -8.34 -15.94
C GLN A 226 -6.23 -7.77 -14.53
N GLN A 227 -5.47 -6.69 -14.32
CA GLN A 227 -5.42 -5.95 -13.07
C GLN A 227 -5.93 -4.53 -13.28
N ASP A 228 -6.65 -4.01 -12.29
CA ASP A 228 -7.13 -2.64 -12.29
C ASP A 228 -6.12 -1.74 -11.57
N VAL A 229 -5.62 -0.73 -12.28
CA VAL A 229 -4.82 0.35 -11.71
C VAL A 229 -5.74 1.54 -11.51
N THR A 230 -5.97 1.93 -10.27
CA THR A 230 -6.91 2.98 -9.90
C THR A 230 -6.22 4.12 -9.18
N VAL A 231 -6.50 5.34 -9.59
CA VAL A 231 -6.07 6.58 -8.94
C VAL A 231 -7.31 7.35 -8.51
N SER A 232 -7.32 7.83 -7.27
CA SER A 232 -8.40 8.67 -6.73
C SER A 232 -7.89 10.07 -6.45
N VAL A 233 -8.68 11.07 -6.82
CA VAL A 233 -8.37 12.48 -6.62
C VAL A 233 -9.51 13.19 -5.92
N ASN A 234 -9.18 14.16 -5.07
CA ASN A 234 -10.11 15.11 -4.49
C ASN A 234 -9.75 16.51 -4.99
N ILE A 235 -10.66 17.19 -5.64
CA ILE A 235 -10.39 18.49 -6.24
C ILE A 235 -11.44 19.50 -5.81
N ARG A 236 -10.98 20.71 -5.48
CA ARG A 236 -11.83 21.87 -5.18
C ARG A 236 -11.69 22.92 -6.25
N TRP A 237 -12.83 23.41 -6.75
CA TRP A 237 -12.89 24.51 -7.71
C TRP A 237 -13.62 25.71 -7.10
N TYR A 238 -13.10 26.88 -7.37
CA TYR A 238 -13.81 28.12 -7.08
C TYR A 238 -15.09 28.20 -7.89
N ILE A 239 -16.12 28.83 -7.35
CA ILE A 239 -17.39 29.15 -8.05
C ILE A 239 -17.78 30.59 -7.83
N SER A 240 -18.32 31.24 -8.87
CA SER A 240 -18.83 32.63 -8.85
C SER A 240 -20.25 32.70 -9.38
#